data_6927a11b7a4aef7803672967d09df3cc
#
_entry.id   6927a11b7a4aef7803672967d09df3cc
#
_cell.length_a   1.000
_cell.length_b   1.000
_cell.length_c   1.000
_cell.angle_alpha   90.00
_cell.angle_beta   90.00
_cell.angle_gamma   90.00
#
_symmetry.space_group_name_H-M   'P 1'
#
loop_
_entity.id
_entity.type
_entity.pdbx_description
1 polymer ?
#
loop_
_entity_poly.entity_id
_entity_poly.type
_entity_poly.pdbx_seq_one_letter_code
_entity_poly.pdbx_strand_id
1 'polypeptide(L)'
;MQATGKEFRRLVEEMLREDSQYDNELNAFVEYLTKKNLLDKCFDLSLRDIDIYFDSLIGTRMGVPSTLNAHIAALSNLFKYLIKKNYNFRQLLGYISTDNFRTEYIEKLEVGSQKKIIPMDILQELLYRMELYFTKKNRKKSNEKYYHLLIGRLYIELSLIIPLKPGELIEIKLGNIREREFRKIVYNSIYIQLPNNVRKHIIETVEFAEEHYNVRYTSEDTLFGFLYRAIEKKVSPSTITGELQKIYREIDMPKLLETYKSGTKNISVYPVESYKKTAIYAMLNNGVNIVYLKQLTGLEISTLLADYDIKGIKADIDVKSYNINNSLVNTDYFPYL
;
A
#
# COMPACT_ATOMS: atom_id res chain seq x y z
N MET A 1 17.61 -45.03 3.53
CA MET A 1 17.48 -44.24 4.77
C MET A 1 16.16 -43.50 4.68
N GLN A 2 15.24 -43.69 5.61
CA GLN A 2 14.00 -42.94 5.63
C GLN A 2 14.33 -41.47 5.98
N ALA A 3 13.97 -40.53 5.12
CA ALA A 3 14.19 -39.11 5.37
C ALA A 3 13.40 -38.67 6.61
N THR A 4 14.02 -37.95 7.51
CA THR A 4 13.47 -37.60 8.82
C THR A 4 13.06 -36.14 8.89
N GLY A 5 12.21 -35.79 9.85
CA GLY A 5 11.84 -34.39 10.10
C GLY A 5 13.02 -33.46 10.39
N LYS A 6 14.12 -34.00 10.93
CA LYS A 6 15.39 -33.25 11.12
C LYS A 6 16.02 -32.88 9.76
N GLU A 7 15.98 -33.82 8.83
CA GLU A 7 16.51 -33.58 7.48
C GLU A 7 15.69 -32.52 6.73
N PHE A 8 14.35 -32.58 6.85
CA PHE A 8 13.49 -31.58 6.28
C PHE A 8 13.79 -30.16 6.80
N ARG A 9 13.93 -30.00 8.11
CA ARG A 9 14.31 -28.72 8.72
C ARG A 9 15.65 -28.22 8.17
N ARG A 10 16.65 -29.09 8.08
CA ARG A 10 17.96 -28.77 7.53
C ARG A 10 17.84 -28.25 6.09
N LEU A 11 17.03 -28.90 5.25
CA LEU A 11 16.82 -28.51 3.87
C LEU A 11 16.10 -27.15 3.76
N VAL A 12 15.12 -26.87 4.63
CA VAL A 12 14.46 -25.56 4.70
C VAL A 12 15.45 -24.48 5.12
N GLU A 13 16.29 -24.74 6.14
CA GLU A 13 17.33 -23.81 6.58
C GLU A 13 18.40 -23.57 5.51
N GLU A 14 18.79 -24.59 4.75
CA GLU A 14 19.71 -24.45 3.61
C GLU A 14 19.12 -23.52 2.55
N MET A 15 17.86 -23.74 2.18
CA MET A 15 17.17 -22.91 1.21
C MET A 15 17.06 -21.44 1.69
N LEU A 16 16.73 -21.22 2.97
CA LEU A 16 16.60 -19.88 3.55
C LEU A 16 17.94 -19.13 3.67
N ARG A 17 19.07 -19.84 3.76
CA ARG A 17 20.40 -19.23 3.67
C ARG A 17 20.71 -18.72 2.25
N GLU A 18 20.18 -19.37 1.21
CA GLU A 18 20.33 -18.93 -0.18
C GLU A 18 19.37 -17.79 -0.51
N ASP A 19 18.12 -17.84 0.01
CA ASP A 19 17.09 -16.84 -0.21
C ASP A 19 16.18 -16.70 1.03
N SER A 20 16.36 -15.61 1.77
CA SER A 20 15.61 -15.32 3.00
C SER A 20 14.24 -14.66 2.76
N GLN A 21 13.85 -14.43 1.50
CA GLN A 21 12.61 -13.72 1.15
C GLN A 21 11.36 -14.34 1.79
N TYR A 22 11.35 -15.67 1.98
CA TYR A 22 10.18 -16.43 2.45
C TYR A 22 10.34 -16.99 3.87
N ASP A 23 11.21 -16.39 4.67
CA ASP A 23 11.51 -16.89 6.03
C ASP A 23 10.25 -17.03 6.90
N ASN A 24 9.38 -16.03 6.91
CA ASN A 24 8.16 -16.03 7.69
C ASN A 24 7.18 -17.15 7.28
N GLU A 25 6.98 -17.34 5.99
CA GLU A 25 6.03 -18.30 5.43
C GLU A 25 6.52 -19.73 5.62
N LEU A 26 7.81 -19.98 5.37
CA LEU A 26 8.40 -21.30 5.53
C LEU A 26 8.51 -21.71 7.00
N ASN A 27 8.87 -20.81 7.90
CA ASN A 27 8.84 -21.05 9.34
C ASN A 27 7.41 -21.35 9.84
N ALA A 28 6.41 -20.65 9.30
CA ALA A 28 5.00 -20.95 9.61
C ALA A 28 4.60 -22.37 9.18
N PHE A 29 5.07 -22.83 8.01
CA PHE A 29 4.81 -24.18 7.54
C PHE A 29 5.50 -25.24 8.41
N VAL A 30 6.78 -25.07 8.74
CA VAL A 30 7.53 -25.97 9.63
C VAL A 30 6.89 -26.03 11.03
N GLU A 31 6.45 -24.88 11.57
CA GLU A 31 5.74 -24.79 12.83
C GLU A 31 4.42 -25.57 12.79
N TYR A 32 3.64 -25.42 11.72
CA TYR A 32 2.40 -26.17 11.49
C TYR A 32 2.66 -27.69 11.46
N LEU A 33 3.63 -28.16 10.66
CA LEU A 33 3.99 -29.57 10.59
C LEU A 33 4.39 -30.14 11.96
N THR A 34 5.13 -29.34 12.73
CA THR A 34 5.52 -29.72 14.09
C THR A 34 4.34 -29.85 15.02
N LYS A 35 3.44 -28.84 15.04
CA LYS A 35 2.22 -28.84 15.90
C LYS A 35 1.24 -29.97 15.56
N LYS A 36 1.20 -30.39 14.30
CA LYS A 36 0.34 -31.47 13.82
C LYS A 36 1.00 -32.86 13.86
N ASN A 37 2.22 -32.97 14.39
CA ASN A 37 3.01 -34.21 14.39
C ASN A 37 3.21 -34.81 12.98
N LEU A 38 3.27 -33.93 11.95
CA LEU A 38 3.47 -34.30 10.55
C LEU A 38 4.94 -34.16 10.13
N LEU A 39 5.81 -33.63 10.98
CA LEU A 39 7.18 -33.35 10.62
C LEU A 39 7.97 -34.59 10.23
N ASP A 40 7.73 -35.74 10.88
CA ASP A 40 8.37 -37.01 10.54
C ASP A 40 7.79 -37.66 9.27
N LYS A 41 6.64 -37.16 8.80
CA LYS A 41 5.97 -37.57 7.55
C LYS A 41 6.01 -36.50 6.47
N CYS A 42 6.85 -35.48 6.63
CA CYS A 42 6.87 -34.31 5.76
C CYS A 42 7.23 -34.61 4.29
N PHE A 43 7.85 -35.76 4.02
CA PHE A 43 8.15 -36.21 2.66
C PHE A 43 7.02 -37.01 2.00
N ASP A 44 5.97 -37.39 2.77
CA ASP A 44 4.80 -38.14 2.35
C ASP A 44 3.50 -37.31 2.55
N LEU A 45 3.57 -35.99 2.50
CA LEU A 45 2.40 -35.13 2.65
C LEU A 45 1.42 -35.36 1.50
N SER A 46 0.14 -35.38 1.84
CA SER A 46 -0.97 -35.45 0.90
C SER A 46 -1.47 -34.06 0.48
N LEU A 47 -2.26 -33.98 -0.59
CA LEU A 47 -2.96 -32.74 -0.97
C LEU A 47 -3.82 -32.22 0.18
N ARG A 48 -4.50 -33.13 0.90
CA ARG A 48 -5.32 -32.77 2.05
C ARG A 48 -4.53 -32.12 3.19
N ASP A 49 -3.27 -32.51 3.41
CA ASP A 49 -2.42 -31.89 4.44
C ASP A 49 -2.10 -30.43 4.07
N ILE A 50 -1.95 -30.17 2.78
CA ILE A 50 -1.77 -28.81 2.25
C ILE A 50 -3.04 -27.98 2.43
N ASP A 51 -4.22 -28.53 2.11
CA ASP A 51 -5.49 -27.84 2.33
C ASP A 51 -5.70 -27.49 3.80
N ILE A 52 -5.49 -28.45 4.71
CA ILE A 52 -5.61 -28.20 6.16
C ILE A 52 -4.59 -27.14 6.63
N TYR A 53 -3.39 -27.11 6.04
CA TYR A 53 -2.42 -26.03 6.34
C TYR A 53 -2.97 -24.66 5.92
N PHE A 54 -3.41 -24.50 4.67
CA PHE A 54 -3.94 -23.23 4.18
C PHE A 54 -5.21 -22.82 4.93
N ASP A 55 -6.12 -23.76 5.21
CA ASP A 55 -7.32 -23.50 6.02
C ASP A 55 -6.96 -23.02 7.45
N SER A 56 -5.88 -23.56 8.05
CA SER A 56 -5.41 -23.12 9.36
C SER A 56 -4.85 -21.70 9.40
N LEU A 57 -4.47 -21.17 8.24
CA LEU A 57 -3.95 -19.80 8.12
C LEU A 57 -5.06 -18.76 8.01
N ILE A 58 -6.25 -19.16 7.50
CA ILE A 58 -7.39 -18.25 7.33
C ILE A 58 -7.78 -17.65 8.68
N GLY A 59 -7.95 -16.33 8.72
CA GLY A 59 -8.31 -15.60 9.95
C GLY A 59 -7.22 -15.50 11.02
N THR A 60 -6.07 -16.18 10.84
CA THR A 60 -4.92 -16.12 11.76
C THR A 60 -3.73 -15.37 11.16
N ARG A 61 -3.13 -15.94 10.12
CA ARG A 61 -1.95 -15.37 9.43
C ARG A 61 -2.28 -14.90 8.00
N MET A 62 -3.37 -15.42 7.42
CA MET A 62 -3.79 -15.15 6.05
C MET A 62 -5.18 -14.50 6.06
N GLY A 63 -5.22 -13.23 5.76
CA GLY A 63 -6.46 -12.43 5.68
C GLY A 63 -6.61 -11.69 4.35
N VAL A 64 -5.59 -11.71 3.49
CA VAL A 64 -5.59 -10.98 2.21
C VAL A 64 -4.97 -11.82 1.09
N PRO A 65 -5.39 -11.64 -0.18
CA PRO A 65 -4.85 -12.37 -1.32
C PRO A 65 -3.32 -12.25 -1.49
N SER A 66 -2.72 -11.13 -1.11
CA SER A 66 -1.26 -10.96 -1.16
C SER A 66 -0.52 -11.90 -0.21
N THR A 67 -1.05 -12.13 0.98
CA THR A 67 -0.49 -13.10 1.96
C THR A 67 -0.67 -14.53 1.47
N LEU A 68 -1.83 -14.86 0.88
CA LEU A 68 -2.03 -16.16 0.23
C LEU A 68 -0.98 -16.40 -0.85
N ASN A 69 -0.77 -15.40 -1.74
CA ASN A 69 0.23 -15.50 -2.79
C ASN A 69 1.65 -15.67 -2.25
N ALA A 70 2.00 -15.02 -1.13
CA ALA A 70 3.30 -15.20 -0.47
C ALA A 70 3.48 -16.64 0.03
N HIS A 71 2.47 -17.23 0.68
CA HIS A 71 2.53 -18.63 1.12
C HIS A 71 2.59 -19.60 -0.07
N ILE A 72 1.81 -19.39 -1.13
CA ILE A 72 1.87 -20.21 -2.35
C ILE A 72 3.27 -20.13 -2.98
N ALA A 73 3.84 -18.92 -3.12
CA ALA A 73 5.17 -18.72 -3.68
C ALA A 73 6.26 -19.39 -2.82
N ALA A 74 6.19 -19.23 -1.51
CA ALA A 74 7.11 -19.85 -0.56
C ALA A 74 7.13 -21.37 -0.68
N LEU A 75 5.95 -22.00 -0.63
CA LEU A 75 5.84 -23.45 -0.77
C LEU A 75 6.21 -23.93 -2.17
N SER A 76 5.85 -23.19 -3.22
CA SER A 76 6.26 -23.54 -4.59
C SER A 76 7.77 -23.56 -4.73
N ASN A 77 8.47 -22.58 -4.16
CA ASN A 77 9.92 -22.53 -4.20
C ASN A 77 10.55 -23.64 -3.35
N LEU A 78 10.00 -23.91 -2.17
CA LEU A 78 10.43 -25.05 -1.34
C LEU A 78 10.27 -26.39 -2.08
N PHE A 79 9.12 -26.64 -2.67
CA PHE A 79 8.86 -27.90 -3.38
C PHE A 79 9.76 -28.04 -4.61
N LYS A 80 10.02 -26.96 -5.36
CA LYS A 80 11.01 -26.95 -6.44
C LYS A 80 12.41 -27.29 -5.94
N TYR A 81 12.82 -26.72 -4.78
CA TYR A 81 14.10 -26.99 -4.16
C TYR A 81 14.21 -28.47 -3.76
N LEU A 82 13.17 -29.04 -3.11
CA LEU A 82 13.13 -30.44 -2.69
C LEU A 82 13.14 -31.39 -3.89
N ILE A 83 12.45 -31.06 -4.97
CA ILE A 83 12.47 -31.85 -6.24
C ILE A 83 13.90 -31.86 -6.81
N LYS A 84 14.65 -30.76 -6.79
CA LYS A 84 16.08 -30.73 -7.20
C LYS A 84 16.96 -31.61 -6.31
N LYS A 85 16.58 -31.84 -5.05
CA LYS A 85 17.23 -32.76 -4.11
C LYS A 85 16.71 -34.20 -4.22
N ASN A 86 15.95 -34.54 -5.28
CA ASN A 86 15.38 -35.84 -5.58
C ASN A 86 14.25 -36.31 -4.64
N TYR A 87 13.56 -35.41 -3.93
CA TYR A 87 12.34 -35.74 -3.19
C TYR A 87 11.08 -35.60 -4.06
N ASN A 88 10.06 -36.40 -3.77
CA ASN A 88 8.84 -36.43 -4.59
C ASN A 88 7.79 -35.41 -4.14
N PHE A 89 7.93 -34.16 -4.57
CA PHE A 89 6.97 -33.07 -4.32
C PHE A 89 6.24 -32.58 -5.57
N ARG A 90 6.37 -33.28 -6.72
CA ARG A 90 5.79 -32.83 -8.00
C ARG A 90 4.26 -32.68 -7.94
N GLN A 91 3.58 -33.62 -7.30
CA GLN A 91 2.12 -33.58 -7.17
C GLN A 91 1.66 -32.38 -6.35
N LEU A 92 2.31 -32.14 -5.19
CA LEU A 92 2.00 -30.98 -4.33
C LEU A 92 2.29 -29.66 -5.04
N LEU A 93 3.44 -29.56 -5.72
CA LEU A 93 3.78 -28.37 -6.50
C LEU A 93 2.74 -28.11 -7.61
N GLY A 94 2.35 -29.15 -8.36
CA GLY A 94 1.32 -29.05 -9.39
C GLY A 94 -0.01 -28.54 -8.80
N TYR A 95 -0.44 -29.07 -7.67
CA TYR A 95 -1.69 -28.72 -7.01
C TYR A 95 -1.76 -27.25 -6.60
N ILE A 96 -0.77 -26.77 -5.81
CA ILE A 96 -0.77 -25.38 -5.32
C ILE A 96 -0.52 -24.33 -6.41
N SER A 97 -0.03 -24.77 -7.58
CA SER A 97 0.24 -23.89 -8.73
C SER A 97 -0.99 -23.73 -9.65
N THR A 98 -2.10 -24.38 -9.36
CA THR A 98 -3.32 -24.26 -10.19
C THR A 98 -4.07 -22.96 -9.90
N ASP A 99 -4.69 -22.38 -10.93
CA ASP A 99 -5.58 -21.23 -10.75
C ASP A 99 -6.80 -21.58 -9.89
N ASN A 100 -7.29 -22.84 -9.95
CA ASN A 100 -8.40 -23.31 -9.15
C ASN A 100 -8.07 -23.26 -7.64
N PHE A 101 -6.89 -23.76 -7.23
CA PHE A 101 -6.45 -23.68 -5.83
C PHE A 101 -6.43 -22.23 -5.35
N ARG A 102 -5.83 -21.36 -6.14
CA ARG A 102 -5.73 -19.93 -5.81
C ARG A 102 -7.12 -19.29 -5.68
N THR A 103 -8.01 -19.54 -6.64
CA THR A 103 -9.37 -18.96 -6.65
C THR A 103 -10.19 -19.45 -5.45
N GLU A 104 -10.15 -20.75 -5.13
CA GLU A 104 -10.84 -21.33 -3.97
C GLU A 104 -10.41 -20.64 -2.67
N TYR A 105 -9.11 -20.43 -2.46
CA TYR A 105 -8.63 -19.78 -1.24
C TYR A 105 -8.87 -18.27 -1.22
N ILE A 106 -8.89 -17.60 -2.36
CA ILE A 106 -9.31 -16.20 -2.45
C ILE A 106 -10.78 -16.06 -2.02
N GLU A 107 -11.66 -16.97 -2.44
CA GLU A 107 -13.07 -16.96 -2.05
C GLU A 107 -13.29 -17.25 -0.56
N LYS A 108 -12.44 -18.08 0.04
CA LYS A 108 -12.46 -18.36 1.49
C LYS A 108 -11.93 -17.18 2.33
N LEU A 109 -11.12 -16.29 1.75
CA LEU A 109 -10.65 -15.09 2.44
C LEU A 109 -11.83 -14.12 2.59
N GLU A 110 -12.18 -13.79 3.82
CA GLU A 110 -13.23 -12.79 4.06
C GLU A 110 -12.90 -11.49 3.30
N VAL A 111 -13.85 -11.02 2.52
CA VAL A 111 -13.74 -9.82 1.67
C VAL A 111 -13.48 -8.52 2.49
N GLY A 112 -13.36 -8.64 3.81
CA GLY A 112 -13.12 -7.54 4.75
C GLY A 112 -11.70 -6.96 4.82
N SER A 113 -10.70 -7.61 4.21
CA SER A 113 -9.28 -7.28 4.48
C SER A 113 -8.58 -6.46 3.39
N GLN A 114 -9.26 -6.10 2.31
CA GLN A 114 -8.68 -5.18 1.33
C GLN A 114 -8.63 -3.76 1.92
N LYS A 115 -7.46 -3.12 1.84
CA LYS A 115 -7.29 -1.70 2.14
C LYS A 115 -8.34 -0.92 1.35
N LYS A 116 -9.34 -0.38 2.05
CA LYS A 116 -10.51 0.23 1.42
C LYS A 116 -10.16 1.58 0.78
N ILE A 117 -10.82 1.85 -0.33
CA ILE A 117 -10.90 3.20 -0.89
C ILE A 117 -11.76 4.02 0.08
N ILE A 118 -11.31 5.23 0.42
CA ILE A 118 -12.11 6.14 1.25
C ILE A 118 -13.31 6.60 0.41
N PRO A 119 -14.56 6.38 0.86
CA PRO A 119 -15.74 6.88 0.16
C PRO A 119 -15.65 8.39 -0.06
N MET A 120 -16.15 8.86 -1.21
CA MET A 120 -15.98 10.25 -1.60
C MET A 120 -16.66 11.22 -0.64
N ASP A 121 -17.80 10.86 -0.07
CA ASP A 121 -18.51 11.64 0.96
C ASP A 121 -17.67 11.81 2.23
N ILE A 122 -17.03 10.74 2.70
CA ILE A 122 -16.13 10.78 3.86
C ILE A 122 -14.88 11.61 3.54
N LEU A 123 -14.32 11.49 2.33
CA LEU A 123 -13.15 12.27 1.93
C LEU A 123 -13.48 13.76 1.84
N GLN A 124 -14.61 14.12 1.23
CA GLN A 124 -15.04 15.52 1.14
C GLN A 124 -15.32 16.11 2.53
N GLU A 125 -15.95 15.35 3.43
CA GLU A 125 -16.17 15.78 4.80
C GLU A 125 -14.83 15.99 5.53
N LEU A 126 -13.86 15.09 5.36
CA LEU A 126 -12.52 15.23 5.94
C LEU A 126 -11.86 16.55 5.49
N LEU A 127 -11.80 16.79 4.17
CA LEU A 127 -11.17 17.98 3.61
C LEU A 127 -11.87 19.26 4.08
N TYR A 128 -13.20 19.28 4.11
CA TYR A 128 -13.99 20.39 4.61
C TYR A 128 -13.75 20.67 6.10
N ARG A 129 -13.75 19.64 6.96
CA ARG A 129 -13.48 19.80 8.38
C ARG A 129 -12.03 20.24 8.65
N MET A 130 -11.07 19.76 7.88
CA MET A 130 -9.69 20.25 7.97
C MET A 130 -9.62 21.75 7.64
N GLU A 131 -10.24 22.20 6.55
CA GLU A 131 -10.26 23.62 6.18
C GLU A 131 -10.89 24.47 7.29
N LEU A 132 -12.06 24.08 7.81
CA LEU A 132 -12.70 24.77 8.94
C LEU A 132 -11.81 24.82 10.19
N TYR A 133 -11.07 23.75 10.47
CA TYR A 133 -10.20 23.67 11.64
C TYR A 133 -9.06 24.68 11.52
N PHE A 134 -8.36 24.71 10.40
CA PHE A 134 -7.19 25.55 10.21
C PHE A 134 -7.54 27.03 9.95
N THR A 135 -8.73 27.34 9.44
CA THR A 135 -9.19 28.73 9.23
C THR A 135 -9.70 29.40 10.51
N LYS A 136 -10.04 28.67 11.58
CA LYS A 136 -10.51 29.27 12.84
C LYS A 136 -9.41 30.07 13.55
N LYS A 137 -9.49 31.42 13.45
CA LYS A 137 -8.51 32.39 13.95
C LYS A 137 -8.23 32.39 15.46
N ASN A 138 -9.06 31.75 16.31
CA ASN A 138 -9.05 31.92 17.77
C ASN A 138 -8.40 30.77 18.56
N ARG A 139 -7.62 29.89 17.94
CA ARG A 139 -6.95 28.82 18.69
C ARG A 139 -5.60 29.29 19.23
N LYS A 140 -5.46 29.28 20.57
CA LYS A 140 -4.15 29.29 21.23
C LYS A 140 -3.45 28.01 20.77
N LYS A 141 -2.57 28.15 19.80
CA LYS A 141 -1.80 27.06 19.21
C LYS A 141 -0.81 26.60 20.29
N SER A 142 -1.02 25.43 20.91
CA SER A 142 0.14 24.77 21.50
C SER A 142 1.01 24.34 20.32
N ASN A 143 2.21 24.90 20.23
CA ASN A 143 3.03 24.85 19.03
C ASN A 143 3.25 23.42 18.52
N GLU A 144 3.55 22.48 19.41
CA GLU A 144 3.82 21.09 19.00
C GLU A 144 2.57 20.37 18.46
N LYS A 145 1.43 20.45 19.15
CA LYS A 145 0.18 19.81 18.69
C LYS A 145 -0.25 20.35 17.33
N TYR A 146 -0.23 21.66 17.17
CA TYR A 146 -0.59 22.30 15.91
C TYR A 146 0.34 21.88 14.77
N TYR A 147 1.63 21.81 15.03
CA TYR A 147 2.62 21.40 14.06
C TYR A 147 2.40 19.96 13.55
N HIS A 148 2.11 19.03 14.46
CA HIS A 148 1.72 17.66 14.07
C HIS A 148 0.50 17.63 13.15
N LEU A 149 -0.49 18.49 13.40
CA LEU A 149 -1.68 18.56 12.55
C LEU A 149 -1.37 19.16 11.18
N LEU A 150 -0.45 20.13 11.09
CA LEU A 150 0.05 20.67 9.80
C LEU A 150 0.71 19.56 8.97
N ILE A 151 1.60 18.77 9.58
CA ILE A 151 2.26 17.63 8.90
C ILE A 151 1.23 16.63 8.37
N GLY A 152 0.27 16.23 9.20
CA GLY A 152 -0.77 15.28 8.79
C GLY A 152 -1.65 15.84 7.66
N ARG A 153 -2.01 17.15 7.69
CA ARG A 153 -2.72 17.81 6.59
C ARG A 153 -1.95 17.71 5.28
N LEU A 154 -0.68 18.07 5.29
CA LEU A 154 0.17 17.99 4.09
C LEU A 154 0.26 16.58 3.54
N TYR A 155 0.37 15.58 4.42
CA TYR A 155 0.43 14.20 3.96
C TYR A 155 -0.86 13.77 3.25
N ILE A 156 -2.04 14.10 3.81
CA ILE A 156 -3.34 13.82 3.18
C ILE A 156 -3.41 14.46 1.80
N GLU A 157 -3.16 15.77 1.72
CA GLU A 157 -3.26 16.54 0.50
C GLU A 157 -2.30 16.04 -0.58
N LEU A 158 -1.03 15.82 -0.22
CA LEU A 158 -0.04 15.32 -1.16
C LEU A 158 -0.32 13.88 -1.63
N SER A 159 -0.81 13.00 -0.74
CA SER A 159 -1.21 11.63 -1.13
C SER A 159 -2.35 11.60 -2.14
N LEU A 160 -3.25 12.59 -2.10
CA LEU A 160 -4.36 12.72 -3.04
C LEU A 160 -3.92 13.31 -4.39
N ILE A 161 -2.88 14.13 -4.40
CA ILE A 161 -2.34 14.76 -5.61
C ILE A 161 -1.31 13.85 -6.29
N ILE A 162 -0.43 13.25 -5.49
CA ILE A 162 0.64 12.36 -5.96
C ILE A 162 0.46 11.01 -5.26
N PRO A 163 -0.24 10.06 -5.89
CA PRO A 163 -0.61 8.80 -5.25
C PRO A 163 0.55 7.80 -5.20
N LEU A 164 1.60 8.14 -4.46
CA LEU A 164 2.77 7.30 -4.23
C LEU A 164 2.58 6.35 -3.05
N LYS A 165 3.46 5.35 -2.94
CA LYS A 165 3.54 4.58 -1.70
C LYS A 165 3.96 5.50 -0.55
N PRO A 166 3.51 5.24 0.70
CA PRO A 166 3.88 6.09 1.84
C PRO A 166 5.39 6.34 1.98
N GLY A 167 6.20 5.29 1.76
CA GLY A 167 7.66 5.42 1.79
C GLY A 167 8.23 6.31 0.69
N GLU A 168 7.65 6.29 -0.51
CA GLU A 168 8.07 7.11 -1.64
C GLU A 168 7.63 8.58 -1.47
N LEU A 169 6.42 8.79 -0.93
CA LEU A 169 5.88 10.13 -0.71
C LEU A 169 6.71 10.94 0.31
N ILE A 170 7.18 10.29 1.36
CA ILE A 170 8.02 10.95 2.38
C ILE A 170 9.43 11.29 1.88
N GLU A 171 9.88 10.69 0.78
CA GLU A 171 11.18 10.95 0.15
C GLU A 171 11.15 12.07 -0.90
N ILE A 172 10.01 12.76 -1.08
CA ILE A 172 9.94 13.90 -2.02
C ILE A 172 10.84 15.03 -1.53
N LYS A 173 11.81 15.40 -2.37
CA LYS A 173 12.77 16.48 -2.07
C LYS A 173 12.06 17.83 -2.05
N LEU A 174 12.23 18.57 -0.96
CA LEU A 174 11.68 19.92 -0.78
C LEU A 174 12.29 20.91 -1.80
N GLY A 175 13.58 20.77 -2.15
CA GLY A 175 14.25 21.59 -3.15
C GLY A 175 13.53 21.57 -4.49
N ASN A 176 13.10 20.41 -4.96
CA ASN A 176 12.37 20.28 -6.22
C ASN A 176 11.06 21.07 -6.25
N ILE A 177 10.42 21.25 -5.09
CA ILE A 177 9.18 22.03 -4.95
C ILE A 177 9.49 23.52 -4.86
N ARG A 178 10.47 23.89 -4.05
CA ARG A 178 10.85 25.30 -3.78
C ARG A 178 11.44 26.00 -5.00
N GLU A 179 12.30 25.35 -5.76
CA GLU A 179 12.89 25.88 -7.01
C GLU A 179 11.81 26.23 -8.06
N ARG A 180 10.63 25.65 -7.93
CA ARG A 180 9.47 25.91 -8.79
C ARG A 180 8.41 26.76 -8.09
N GLU A 181 8.82 27.60 -7.13
CA GLU A 181 7.93 28.50 -6.38
C GLU A 181 6.74 27.76 -5.75
N PHE A 182 6.91 26.51 -5.36
CA PHE A 182 5.84 25.62 -4.84
C PHE A 182 4.65 25.41 -5.80
N ARG A 183 4.83 25.62 -7.10
CA ARG A 183 3.75 25.47 -8.09
C ARG A 183 3.62 24.06 -8.65
N LYS A 184 4.73 23.32 -8.67
CA LYS A 184 4.82 22.01 -9.32
C LYS A 184 5.68 21.06 -8.50
N ILE A 185 5.32 19.78 -8.58
CA ILE A 185 6.19 18.67 -8.17
C ILE A 185 6.57 17.90 -9.43
N VAL A 186 7.83 17.49 -9.53
CA VAL A 186 8.31 16.61 -10.60
C VAL A 186 8.59 15.23 -10.00
N TYR A 187 7.92 14.24 -10.51
CA TYR A 187 8.14 12.85 -10.11
C TYR A 187 8.07 11.93 -11.32
N ASN A 188 9.05 11.06 -11.50
CA ASN A 188 9.17 10.16 -12.65
C ASN A 188 8.96 10.86 -14.01
N SER A 189 9.56 12.04 -14.18
CA SER A 189 9.43 12.91 -15.37
C SER A 189 8.02 13.44 -15.63
N ILE A 190 7.11 13.31 -14.67
CA ILE A 190 5.75 13.87 -14.74
C ILE A 190 5.70 15.17 -13.94
N TYR A 191 5.15 16.21 -14.54
CA TYR A 191 4.91 17.52 -13.91
C TYR A 191 3.50 17.52 -13.32
N ILE A 192 3.41 17.62 -11.99
CA ILE A 192 2.14 17.68 -11.27
C ILE A 192 1.97 19.09 -10.72
N GLN A 193 0.91 19.78 -11.14
CA GLN A 193 0.59 21.10 -10.62
C GLN A 193 0.01 20.98 -9.21
N LEU A 194 0.47 21.84 -8.30
CA LEU A 194 -0.05 21.95 -6.96
C LEU A 194 -1.21 22.96 -6.93
N PRO A 195 -2.39 22.56 -6.42
CA PRO A 195 -3.46 23.50 -6.14
C PRO A 195 -3.01 24.64 -5.23
N ASN A 196 -3.53 25.86 -5.44
CA ASN A 196 -3.10 27.04 -4.69
C ASN A 196 -3.20 26.87 -3.17
N ASN A 197 -4.22 26.19 -2.67
CA ASN A 197 -4.36 25.96 -1.24
C ASN A 197 -3.26 25.02 -0.72
N VAL A 198 -2.97 23.93 -1.43
CA VAL A 198 -1.89 23.00 -1.02
C VAL A 198 -0.54 23.69 -1.04
N ARG A 199 -0.29 24.54 -2.05
CA ARG A 199 0.90 25.40 -2.10
C ARG A 199 1.04 26.26 -0.85
N LYS A 200 -0.02 26.98 -0.45
CA LYS A 200 -0.04 27.78 0.78
C LYS A 200 0.23 26.95 2.01
N HIS A 201 -0.36 25.75 2.09
CA HIS A 201 -0.20 24.85 3.23
C HIS A 201 1.23 24.31 3.35
N ILE A 202 1.91 24.03 2.22
CA ILE A 202 3.33 23.65 2.24
C ILE A 202 4.16 24.81 2.79
N ILE A 203 3.96 26.02 2.27
CA ILE A 203 4.69 27.22 2.69
C ILE A 203 4.46 27.48 4.18
N GLU A 204 3.19 27.52 4.62
CA GLU A 204 2.82 27.70 6.03
C GLU A 204 3.51 26.69 6.95
N THR A 205 3.55 25.43 6.54
CA THR A 205 4.13 24.38 7.39
C THR A 205 5.66 24.49 7.46
N VAL A 206 6.31 24.81 6.34
CA VAL A 206 7.76 25.02 6.29
C VAL A 206 8.17 26.25 7.09
N GLU A 207 7.48 27.37 6.90
CA GLU A 207 7.72 28.61 7.65
C GLU A 207 7.48 28.40 9.15
N PHE A 208 6.42 27.70 9.53
CA PHE A 208 6.17 27.34 10.93
C PHE A 208 7.33 26.55 11.53
N ALA A 209 7.89 25.58 10.80
CA ALA A 209 9.04 24.82 11.25
C ALA A 209 10.28 25.72 11.45
N GLU A 210 10.56 26.58 10.46
CA GLU A 210 11.70 27.48 10.50
C GLU A 210 11.62 28.51 11.65
N GLU A 211 10.42 29.05 11.91
CA GLU A 211 10.21 30.08 12.93
C GLU A 211 10.16 29.53 14.36
N HIS A 212 9.47 28.39 14.57
CA HIS A 212 9.21 27.89 15.92
C HIS A 212 10.25 26.91 16.44
N TYR A 213 10.98 26.23 15.53
CA TYR A 213 11.98 25.23 15.92
C TYR A 213 13.41 25.65 15.53
N ASN A 214 13.59 26.88 15.00
CA ASN A 214 14.88 27.43 14.60
C ASN A 214 15.70 26.47 13.69
N VAL A 215 15.02 25.74 12.82
CA VAL A 215 15.65 24.87 11.81
C VAL A 215 15.69 25.61 10.47
N ARG A 216 16.65 25.25 9.63
CA ARG A 216 16.72 25.76 8.25
C ARG A 216 16.71 24.60 7.29
N TYR A 217 16.00 24.79 6.22
CA TYR A 217 15.94 23.87 5.11
C TYR A 217 17.25 23.87 4.33
N THR A 218 17.65 22.68 3.88
CA THR A 218 18.77 22.48 2.96
C THR A 218 18.28 21.85 1.65
N SER A 219 19.05 21.97 0.57
CA SER A 219 18.71 21.42 -0.75
C SER A 219 18.56 19.88 -0.73
N GLU A 220 19.21 19.22 0.23
CA GLU A 220 19.19 17.77 0.35
C GLU A 220 17.99 17.23 1.16
N ASP A 221 17.29 18.11 1.87
CA ASP A 221 16.17 17.71 2.70
C ASP A 221 15.00 17.22 1.83
N THR A 222 14.40 16.08 2.24
CA THR A 222 13.04 15.74 1.82
C THR A 222 12.04 16.61 2.59
N LEU A 223 10.85 16.86 2.02
CA LEU A 223 9.83 17.68 2.68
C LEU A 223 9.53 17.15 4.08
N PHE A 224 9.14 15.88 4.19
CA PHE A 224 8.80 15.30 5.49
C PHE A 224 10.02 15.06 6.37
N GLY A 225 11.19 14.75 5.81
CA GLY A 225 12.44 14.64 6.54
C GLY A 225 12.80 15.94 7.25
N PHE A 226 12.70 17.08 6.56
CA PHE A 226 12.86 18.40 7.15
C PHE A 226 11.87 18.67 8.28
N LEU A 227 10.57 18.42 8.03
CA LEU A 227 9.53 18.67 9.03
C LEU A 227 9.71 17.83 10.30
N TYR A 228 10.10 16.57 10.17
CA TYR A 228 10.34 15.69 11.33
C TYR A 228 11.66 15.99 12.03
N ARG A 229 12.68 16.45 11.32
CA ARG A 229 13.93 16.92 11.93
C ARG A 229 13.68 18.11 12.85
N ALA A 230 12.75 19.00 12.54
CA ALA A 230 12.38 20.11 13.39
C ALA A 230 11.92 19.71 14.81
N ILE A 231 11.37 18.51 14.95
CA ILE A 231 10.91 17.95 16.22
C ILE A 231 11.78 16.77 16.69
N GLU A 232 13.00 16.68 16.17
CA GLU A 232 14.01 15.65 16.52
C GLU A 232 13.51 14.20 16.37
N LYS A 233 12.65 13.95 15.39
CA LYS A 233 12.10 12.63 15.08
C LYS A 233 12.52 12.17 13.68
N LYS A 234 12.52 10.84 13.47
CA LYS A 234 12.63 10.24 12.13
C LYS A 234 11.25 10.10 11.51
N VAL A 235 11.16 10.46 10.23
CA VAL A 235 9.95 10.19 9.44
C VAL A 235 9.89 8.70 9.07
N SER A 236 8.68 8.14 9.10
CA SER A 236 8.37 6.78 8.66
C SER A 236 6.87 6.67 8.36
N PRO A 237 6.42 5.66 7.60
CA PRO A 237 4.99 5.45 7.40
C PRO A 237 4.20 5.28 8.71
N SER A 238 4.82 4.71 9.75
CA SER A 238 4.17 4.55 11.07
C SER A 238 4.01 5.88 11.81
N THR A 239 5.01 6.77 11.75
CA THR A 239 4.89 8.11 12.34
C THR A 239 3.81 8.94 11.65
N ILE A 240 3.73 8.86 10.31
CA ILE A 240 2.64 9.50 9.54
C ILE A 240 1.27 8.97 9.97
N THR A 241 1.13 7.65 10.14
CA THR A 241 -0.13 7.06 10.63
C THR A 241 -0.56 7.68 11.97
N GLY A 242 0.40 7.94 12.87
CA GLY A 242 0.16 8.63 14.13
C GLY A 242 -0.36 10.07 13.94
N GLU A 243 0.18 10.81 12.97
CA GLU A 243 -0.29 12.18 12.66
C GLU A 243 -1.71 12.17 12.09
N LEU A 244 -2.02 11.23 11.19
CA LEU A 244 -3.37 11.09 10.65
C LEU A 244 -4.39 10.81 11.76
N GLN A 245 -4.09 9.91 12.69
CA GLN A 245 -4.96 9.62 13.81
C GLN A 245 -5.19 10.84 14.72
N LYS A 246 -4.16 11.69 14.90
CA LYS A 246 -4.31 12.96 15.66
C LYS A 246 -5.29 13.90 14.95
N ILE A 247 -5.15 14.08 13.64
CA ILE A 247 -6.09 14.88 12.83
C ILE A 247 -7.50 14.35 12.97
N TYR A 248 -7.74 13.05 12.71
CA TYR A 248 -9.08 12.47 12.75
C TYR A 248 -9.78 12.67 14.10
N ARG A 249 -9.03 12.55 15.22
CA ARG A 249 -9.58 12.85 16.55
C ARG A 249 -9.86 14.32 16.75
N GLU A 250 -8.99 15.21 16.27
CA GLU A 250 -9.11 16.65 16.49
C GLU A 250 -10.26 17.26 15.70
N ILE A 251 -10.56 16.74 14.51
CA ILE A 251 -11.64 17.25 13.66
C ILE A 251 -12.90 16.38 13.71
N ASP A 252 -12.94 15.42 14.63
CA ASP A 252 -14.08 14.52 14.87
C ASP A 252 -14.49 13.69 13.64
N MET A 253 -13.54 12.86 13.15
CA MET A 253 -13.76 11.93 12.04
C MET A 253 -13.66 10.46 12.51
N PRO A 254 -14.62 9.95 13.32
CA PRO A 254 -14.52 8.62 13.93
C PRO A 254 -14.51 7.48 12.89
N LYS A 255 -15.18 7.63 11.75
CA LYS A 255 -15.19 6.65 10.67
C LYS A 255 -13.77 6.33 10.15
N LEU A 256 -12.85 7.30 10.15
CA LEU A 256 -11.46 7.09 9.73
C LEU A 256 -10.58 6.43 10.81
N LEU A 257 -11.10 6.33 12.04
CA LEU A 257 -10.44 5.64 13.16
C LEU A 257 -10.91 4.20 13.32
N GLU A 258 -11.87 3.74 12.52
CA GLU A 258 -12.40 2.38 12.57
C GLU A 258 -11.30 1.36 12.34
N THR A 259 -11.35 0.29 13.12
CA THR A 259 -10.45 -0.85 13.02
C THR A 259 -11.25 -2.15 12.94
N TYR A 260 -10.65 -3.15 12.32
CA TYR A 260 -11.14 -4.52 12.36
C TYR A 260 -10.09 -5.45 12.95
N LYS A 261 -10.52 -6.56 13.52
CA LYS A 261 -9.61 -7.57 14.04
C LYS A 261 -9.10 -8.47 12.91
N SER A 262 -7.79 -8.65 12.83
CA SER A 262 -7.17 -9.68 12.01
C SER A 262 -6.21 -10.47 12.89
N GLY A 263 -6.63 -11.67 13.29
CA GLY A 263 -5.95 -12.42 14.33
C GLY A 263 -5.91 -11.65 15.66
N THR A 264 -4.71 -11.41 16.18
CA THR A 264 -4.47 -10.66 17.42
C THR A 264 -4.32 -9.15 17.22
N LYS A 265 -4.29 -8.67 15.97
CA LYS A 265 -4.00 -7.26 15.63
C LYS A 265 -5.27 -6.50 15.27
N ASN A 266 -5.38 -5.26 15.75
CA ASN A 266 -6.34 -4.30 15.25
C ASN A 266 -5.74 -3.60 14.02
N ILE A 267 -6.41 -3.71 12.88
CA ILE A 267 -5.98 -3.11 11.60
C ILE A 267 -6.94 -1.99 11.25
N SER A 268 -6.41 -0.83 10.86
CA SER A 268 -7.24 0.29 10.40
C SER A 268 -8.00 -0.08 9.13
N VAL A 269 -9.29 0.25 9.08
CA VAL A 269 -10.13 0.13 7.88
C VAL A 269 -9.59 1.02 6.76
N TYR A 270 -9.13 2.23 7.12
CA TYR A 270 -8.54 3.20 6.21
C TYR A 270 -7.09 3.51 6.62
N PRO A 271 -6.13 2.61 6.33
CA PRO A 271 -4.72 2.87 6.59
C PRO A 271 -4.20 4.01 5.71
N VAL A 272 -2.98 4.46 5.99
CA VAL A 272 -2.31 5.55 5.28
C VAL A 272 -2.31 5.38 3.75
N GLU A 273 -2.24 4.15 3.25
CA GLU A 273 -2.30 3.84 1.81
C GLU A 273 -3.69 4.03 1.18
N SER A 274 -4.75 4.17 1.98
CA SER A 274 -6.11 4.38 1.45
C SER A 274 -6.22 5.68 0.66
N TYR A 275 -5.49 6.72 1.03
CA TYR A 275 -5.45 7.98 0.26
C TYR A 275 -4.91 7.77 -1.15
N LYS A 276 -3.78 7.06 -1.27
CA LYS A 276 -3.21 6.68 -2.57
C LYS A 276 -4.23 5.89 -3.40
N LYS A 277 -4.87 4.88 -2.79
CA LYS A 277 -5.89 4.08 -3.49
C LYS A 277 -7.07 4.92 -3.97
N THR A 278 -7.55 5.81 -3.11
CA THR A 278 -8.66 6.73 -3.45
C THR A 278 -8.29 7.65 -4.60
N ALA A 279 -7.08 8.22 -4.59
CA ALA A 279 -6.62 9.09 -5.66
C ALA A 279 -6.47 8.34 -7.00
N ILE A 280 -5.87 7.14 -7.00
CA ILE A 280 -5.75 6.32 -8.22
C ILE A 280 -7.14 5.96 -8.76
N TYR A 281 -8.05 5.53 -7.89
CA TYR A 281 -9.43 5.20 -8.28
C TYR A 281 -10.14 6.40 -8.90
N ALA A 282 -10.03 7.58 -8.29
CA ALA A 282 -10.59 8.82 -8.82
C ALA A 282 -9.99 9.19 -10.19
N MET A 283 -8.66 9.06 -10.35
CA MET A 283 -7.99 9.31 -11.62
C MET A 283 -8.46 8.36 -12.73
N LEU A 284 -8.60 7.07 -12.42
CA LEU A 284 -9.11 6.07 -13.36
C LEU A 284 -10.56 6.36 -13.77
N ASN A 285 -11.41 6.73 -12.81
CA ASN A 285 -12.80 7.11 -13.08
C ASN A 285 -12.90 8.37 -13.96
N ASN A 286 -11.94 9.28 -13.85
CA ASN A 286 -11.84 10.47 -14.70
C ASN A 286 -11.07 10.23 -16.01
N GLY A 287 -10.80 8.97 -16.37
CA GLY A 287 -10.27 8.60 -17.68
C GLY A 287 -8.75 8.77 -17.84
N VAL A 288 -7.99 8.90 -16.75
CA VAL A 288 -6.53 8.92 -16.82
C VAL A 288 -6.02 7.59 -17.38
N ASN A 289 -5.14 7.67 -18.37
CA ASN A 289 -4.55 6.48 -18.99
C ASN A 289 -3.73 5.67 -17.95
N ILE A 290 -3.99 4.36 -17.89
CA ILE A 290 -3.34 3.45 -16.96
C ILE A 290 -1.81 3.42 -17.12
N VAL A 291 -1.30 3.67 -18.34
CA VAL A 291 0.14 3.75 -18.61
C VAL A 291 0.77 4.95 -17.89
N TYR A 292 0.07 6.08 -17.85
CA TYR A 292 0.54 7.27 -17.11
C TYR A 292 0.49 7.03 -15.61
N LEU A 293 -0.53 6.30 -15.12
CA LEU A 293 -0.58 5.90 -13.71
C LEU A 293 0.55 4.93 -13.36
N LYS A 294 0.87 3.95 -14.23
CA LYS A 294 2.06 3.11 -14.05
C LYS A 294 3.33 3.96 -13.95
N GLN A 295 3.54 4.89 -14.86
CA GLN A 295 4.71 5.78 -14.85
C GLN A 295 4.76 6.62 -13.57
N LEU A 296 3.63 7.20 -13.15
CA LEU A 296 3.55 8.03 -11.94
C LEU A 296 3.78 7.22 -10.67
N THR A 297 3.12 6.08 -10.53
CA THR A 297 3.04 5.33 -9.27
C THR A 297 4.06 4.21 -9.13
N GLY A 298 4.73 3.83 -10.24
CA GLY A 298 5.59 2.65 -10.29
C GLY A 298 4.85 1.31 -10.15
N LEU A 299 3.50 1.31 -10.13
CA LEU A 299 2.70 0.10 -10.01
C LEU A 299 2.62 -0.63 -11.35
N GLU A 300 2.71 -1.95 -11.34
CA GLU A 300 2.47 -2.74 -12.55
C GLU A 300 1.00 -2.66 -13.00
N ILE A 301 0.79 -2.72 -14.33
CA ILE A 301 -0.56 -2.63 -14.91
C ILE A 301 -1.45 -3.75 -14.38
N SER A 302 -0.93 -4.97 -14.21
CA SER A 302 -1.65 -6.09 -13.61
C SER A 302 -2.14 -5.78 -12.19
N THR A 303 -1.31 -5.12 -11.38
CA THR A 303 -1.69 -4.66 -10.03
C THR A 303 -2.77 -3.60 -10.09
N LEU A 304 -2.65 -2.62 -11.01
CA LEU A 304 -3.68 -1.60 -11.21
C LEU A 304 -5.02 -2.21 -11.65
N LEU A 305 -4.99 -3.20 -12.55
CA LEU A 305 -6.19 -3.90 -13.00
C LEU A 305 -6.84 -4.75 -11.90
N ALA A 306 -6.05 -5.43 -11.07
CA ALA A 306 -6.56 -6.31 -10.01
C ALA A 306 -7.05 -5.54 -8.79
N ASP A 307 -6.30 -4.52 -8.34
CA ASP A 307 -6.60 -3.81 -7.09
C ASP A 307 -7.74 -2.79 -7.21
N TYR A 308 -8.03 -2.33 -8.43
CA TYR A 308 -9.00 -1.24 -8.65
C TYR A 308 -10.25 -1.68 -9.41
N ASP A 309 -10.40 -2.99 -9.66
CA ASP A 309 -11.55 -3.56 -10.39
C ASP A 309 -11.99 -2.68 -11.57
N ILE A 310 -11.06 -2.46 -12.50
CA ILE A 310 -11.31 -1.58 -13.66
C ILE A 310 -12.49 -2.10 -14.50
N LYS A 311 -12.82 -3.40 -14.40
CA LYS A 311 -14.01 -3.98 -15.03
C LYS A 311 -15.31 -3.49 -14.37
N GLY A 312 -15.28 -3.19 -13.07
CA GLY A 312 -16.38 -2.62 -12.30
C GLY A 312 -16.44 -1.09 -12.35
N ILE A 313 -15.39 -0.42 -12.86
CA ILE A 313 -15.45 1.02 -13.10
C ILE A 313 -16.48 1.27 -14.19
N LYS A 314 -17.70 1.58 -13.76
CA LYS A 314 -18.77 2.14 -14.59
C LYS A 314 -18.38 3.58 -14.97
N ALA A 315 -17.32 3.73 -15.75
CA ALA A 315 -17.13 5.00 -16.42
C ALA A 315 -18.34 5.19 -17.31
N ASP A 316 -18.99 6.33 -17.16
CA ASP A 316 -20.12 6.74 -17.98
C ASP A 316 -19.79 6.46 -19.45
N ILE A 317 -20.72 5.85 -20.17
CA ILE A 317 -20.56 5.53 -21.60
C ILE A 317 -20.11 6.78 -22.36
N ASP A 318 -20.63 7.93 -21.98
CA ASP A 318 -20.32 9.22 -22.59
C ASP A 318 -18.86 9.63 -22.36
N VAL A 319 -18.31 9.44 -21.15
CA VAL A 319 -16.90 9.74 -20.84
C VAL A 319 -15.96 8.80 -21.59
N LYS A 320 -16.28 7.51 -21.67
CA LYS A 320 -15.50 6.54 -22.45
C LYS A 320 -15.52 6.88 -23.92
N SER A 321 -16.70 7.15 -24.45
CA SER A 321 -16.91 7.50 -25.86
C SER A 321 -16.17 8.79 -26.21
N TYR A 322 -16.27 9.82 -25.35
CA TYR A 322 -15.54 11.06 -25.52
C TYR A 322 -14.03 10.86 -25.59
N ASN A 323 -13.45 10.12 -24.64
CA ASN A 323 -12.00 9.89 -24.59
C ASN A 323 -11.50 9.08 -25.81
N ILE A 324 -12.26 8.06 -26.24
CA ILE A 324 -11.93 7.28 -27.42
C ILE A 324 -11.99 8.15 -28.68
N ASN A 325 -13.09 8.87 -28.87
CA ASN A 325 -13.30 9.72 -30.04
C ASN A 325 -12.27 10.86 -30.10
N ASN A 326 -11.98 11.50 -28.96
CA ASN A 326 -10.99 12.56 -28.89
C ASN A 326 -9.57 12.02 -29.22
N SER A 327 -9.23 10.84 -28.73
CA SER A 327 -7.95 10.20 -29.07
C SER A 327 -7.88 9.84 -30.56
N LEU A 328 -8.98 9.36 -31.12
CA LEU A 328 -9.05 8.99 -32.55
C LEU A 328 -8.90 10.21 -33.47
N VAL A 329 -9.63 11.28 -33.16
CA VAL A 329 -9.60 12.56 -33.93
C VAL A 329 -8.21 13.18 -33.94
N ASN A 330 -7.44 13.01 -32.85
CA ASN A 330 -6.09 13.53 -32.73
C ASN A 330 -4.98 12.62 -33.33
N THR A 331 -5.35 11.55 -34.04
CA THR A 331 -4.35 10.73 -34.76
C THR A 331 -3.99 11.35 -36.10
N ASP A 332 -2.72 11.21 -36.52
CA ASP A 332 -2.21 11.79 -37.77
C ASP A 332 -2.93 11.25 -39.02
N TYR A 333 -3.55 10.10 -38.95
CA TYR A 333 -4.27 9.49 -40.09
C TYR A 333 -5.76 9.87 -40.14
N PHE A 334 -6.34 10.38 -39.06
CA PHE A 334 -7.78 10.69 -39.00
C PHE A 334 -8.25 11.66 -40.12
N PRO A 335 -7.44 12.69 -40.49
CA PRO A 335 -7.83 13.60 -41.58
C PRO A 335 -7.91 12.92 -42.94
N TYR A 336 -7.41 11.70 -43.09
CA TYR A 336 -7.41 10.94 -44.37
C TYR A 336 -8.51 9.87 -44.41
N LEU A 337 -9.31 9.73 -43.38
CA LEU A 337 -10.45 8.81 -43.33
C LEU A 337 -11.75 9.55 -43.67
#